data_f2c20e8885e775d0e740dcbeb6a79489
#
_entry.id   f2c20e8885e775d0e740dcbeb6a79489
#
_cell.length_a   1.000
_cell.length_b   1.000
_cell.length_c   1.000
_cell.angle_alpha   90.00
_cell.angle_beta   90.00
_cell.angle_gamma   90.00
#
_symmetry.space_group_name_H-M   'P 1'
#
loop_
_entity.id
_entity.type
_entity.pdbx_description
1 polymer ?
#
loop_
_entity_poly.entity_id
_entity_poly.type
_entity_poly.pdbx_seq_one_letter_code
_entity_poly.pdbx_strand_id
1 'polypeptide(L)'
;MVMERARKNNGTSVVFTFVPHPLKVIAPERAPRLLTTYKEKIELIENFGIDVIICINFTKYFANITAEEFVKNILCNSLGVKEIFIGHNYLFGKGRKGTPELLRELGRNCGFLVNVIDEVKINNITPSSSRIRTLITKGKVDEASALLGRFYSVEGIVVEGAKRGKIILNVPTANLLTANELLPSD
;
A
#
# COMPACT_ATOMS: atom_id res chain seq x y z
N MET A 1 16.82 1.03 -4.84
CA MET A 1 16.60 0.59 -6.24
C MET A 1 15.84 1.64 -7.05
N VAL A 2 14.52 1.95 -6.83
CA VAL A 2 13.77 2.98 -7.62
C VAL A 2 14.48 4.33 -7.56
N MET A 3 14.76 4.83 -6.36
CA MET A 3 15.47 6.11 -6.14
C MET A 3 16.86 6.16 -6.77
N GLU A 4 17.63 5.09 -6.67
CA GLU A 4 18.97 4.99 -7.29
C GLU A 4 18.88 5.08 -8.81
N ARG A 5 17.88 4.41 -9.41
CA ARG A 5 17.63 4.47 -10.85
C ARG A 5 17.19 5.87 -11.27
N ALA A 6 16.30 6.49 -10.50
CA ALA A 6 15.89 7.87 -10.76
C ALA A 6 17.09 8.82 -10.74
N ARG A 7 17.91 8.78 -9.68
CA ARG A 7 19.14 9.62 -9.58
C ARG A 7 20.10 9.36 -10.74
N LYS A 8 20.36 8.08 -11.08
CA LYS A 8 21.26 7.72 -12.19
C LYS A 8 20.79 8.28 -13.54
N ASN A 9 19.47 8.41 -13.72
CA ASN A 9 18.89 8.89 -14.97
C ASN A 9 18.46 10.38 -14.91
N ASN A 10 18.87 11.13 -13.88
CA ASN A 10 18.44 12.51 -13.63
C ASN A 10 16.90 12.64 -13.65
N GLY A 11 16.22 11.64 -13.18
CA GLY A 11 14.75 11.56 -13.10
C GLY A 11 14.25 11.70 -11.67
N THR A 12 12.92 11.66 -11.54
CA THR A 12 12.19 11.75 -10.27
C THR A 12 11.67 10.38 -9.87
N SER A 13 11.89 9.97 -8.62
CA SER A 13 11.31 8.75 -8.08
C SER A 13 9.85 8.98 -7.67
N VAL A 14 8.94 8.13 -8.16
CA VAL A 14 7.50 8.31 -7.96
C VAL A 14 6.88 7.02 -7.42
N VAL A 15 6.05 7.14 -6.38
CA VAL A 15 5.11 6.10 -5.97
C VAL A 15 3.71 6.48 -6.44
N PHE A 16 3.08 5.57 -7.18
CA PHE A 16 1.69 5.72 -7.64
C PHE A 16 0.78 4.85 -6.78
N THR A 17 -0.17 5.47 -6.10
CA THR A 17 -1.07 4.76 -5.17
C THR A 17 -2.50 5.30 -5.23
N PHE A 18 -3.43 4.63 -4.53
CA PHE A 18 -4.86 4.92 -4.56
C PHE A 18 -5.42 5.21 -3.17
N VAL A 19 -6.38 6.12 -3.12
CA VAL A 19 -7.27 6.37 -1.98
C VAL A 19 -8.67 6.64 -2.53
N PRO A 20 -9.72 5.95 -2.01
CA PRO A 20 -9.66 4.81 -1.09
C PRO A 20 -9.01 3.56 -1.76
N HIS A 21 -8.83 2.51 -0.96
CA HIS A 21 -8.38 1.21 -1.49
C HIS A 21 -9.36 0.73 -2.60
N PRO A 22 -8.87 0.26 -3.76
CA PRO A 22 -9.70 -0.09 -4.91
C PRO A 22 -10.90 -0.98 -4.57
N LEU A 23 -10.72 -2.00 -3.73
CA LEU A 23 -11.81 -2.88 -3.33
C LEU A 23 -12.90 -2.16 -2.51
N LYS A 24 -12.59 -1.06 -1.81
CA LYS A 24 -13.63 -0.27 -1.12
C LYS A 24 -14.63 0.38 -2.08
N VAL A 25 -14.24 0.53 -3.36
CA VAL A 25 -15.08 1.12 -4.41
C VAL A 25 -15.73 0.06 -5.29
N ILE A 26 -15.00 -1.03 -5.62
CA ILE A 26 -15.45 -2.05 -6.58
C ILE A 26 -16.30 -3.14 -5.89
N ALA A 27 -15.87 -3.55 -4.69
CA ALA A 27 -16.49 -4.65 -3.93
C ALA A 27 -16.30 -4.37 -2.42
N PRO A 28 -17.05 -3.41 -1.83
CA PRO A 28 -16.87 -2.96 -0.46
C PRO A 28 -16.93 -4.10 0.57
N GLU A 29 -17.79 -5.09 0.33
CA GLU A 29 -17.98 -6.28 1.19
C GLU A 29 -16.72 -7.19 1.23
N ARG A 30 -15.84 -7.07 0.23
CA ARG A 30 -14.58 -7.82 0.12
C ARG A 30 -13.36 -6.99 0.44
N ALA A 31 -13.57 -5.72 0.79
CA ALA A 31 -12.47 -4.81 1.07
C ALA A 31 -11.72 -5.23 2.34
N PRO A 32 -10.40 -5.37 2.30
CA PRO A 32 -9.63 -5.73 3.48
C PRO A 32 -9.56 -4.54 4.44
N ARG A 33 -9.49 -4.81 5.74
CA ARG A 33 -9.07 -3.79 6.72
C ARG A 33 -7.66 -3.30 6.38
N LEU A 34 -7.43 -2.00 6.41
CA LEU A 34 -6.14 -1.43 6.05
C LEU A 34 -5.11 -1.67 7.17
N LEU A 35 -3.88 -1.99 6.78
CA LEU A 35 -2.74 -2.17 7.71
C LEU A 35 -2.24 -0.84 8.28
N THR A 36 -2.46 0.25 7.56
CA THR A 36 -2.04 1.60 7.92
C THR A 36 -3.18 2.57 7.64
N THR A 37 -3.23 3.66 8.38
CA THR A 37 -4.01 4.83 7.98
C THR A 37 -3.41 5.42 6.69
N TYR A 38 -4.16 6.32 6.04
CA TYR A 38 -3.63 7.03 4.87
C TYR A 38 -2.40 7.88 5.24
N LYS A 39 -2.48 8.59 6.36
CA LYS A 39 -1.39 9.43 6.88
C LYS A 39 -0.13 8.59 7.10
N GLU A 40 -0.24 7.50 7.88
CA GLU A 40 0.87 6.60 8.15
C GLU A 40 1.48 6.02 6.85
N LYS A 41 0.63 5.66 5.87
CA LYS A 41 1.12 5.17 4.58
C LYS A 41 2.00 6.20 3.87
N ILE A 42 1.60 7.46 3.85
CA ILE A 42 2.38 8.54 3.24
C ILE A 42 3.71 8.71 3.97
N GLU A 43 3.68 8.83 5.29
CA GLU A 43 4.89 8.97 6.13
C GLU A 43 5.88 7.81 5.92
N LEU A 44 5.38 6.58 5.83
CA LEU A 44 6.22 5.41 5.55
C LEU A 44 6.86 5.48 4.16
N ILE A 45 6.15 5.96 3.14
CA ILE A 45 6.70 6.10 1.79
C ILE A 45 7.73 7.24 1.75
N GLU A 46 7.46 8.37 2.41
CA GLU A 46 8.38 9.51 2.54
C GLU A 46 9.69 9.10 3.21
N ASN A 47 9.62 8.29 4.27
CA ASN A 47 10.80 7.77 4.98
C ASN A 47 11.71 6.90 4.11
N PHE A 48 11.23 6.35 3.00
CA PHE A 48 12.07 5.69 2.00
C PHE A 48 12.81 6.67 1.09
N GLY A 49 12.54 7.97 1.18
CA GLY A 49 13.19 9.01 0.37
C GLY A 49 12.68 9.07 -1.07
N ILE A 50 11.44 8.71 -1.30
CA ILE A 50 10.73 8.89 -2.59
C ILE A 50 10.47 10.38 -2.80
N ASP A 51 10.74 10.89 -4.00
CA ASP A 51 10.62 12.31 -4.31
C ASP A 51 9.16 12.76 -4.44
N VAL A 52 8.29 11.92 -5.02
CA VAL A 52 6.88 12.26 -5.28
C VAL A 52 5.94 11.09 -5.01
N ILE A 53 4.84 11.37 -4.32
CA ILE A 53 3.75 10.41 -4.11
C ILE A 53 2.52 10.91 -4.88
N ILE A 54 2.10 10.14 -5.90
CA ILE A 54 0.86 10.40 -6.64
C ILE A 54 -0.24 9.55 -6.02
N CYS A 55 -1.17 10.21 -5.35
CA CYS A 55 -2.32 9.57 -4.75
C CYS A 55 -3.59 9.86 -5.53
N ILE A 56 -4.05 8.87 -6.29
CA ILE A 56 -5.24 8.99 -7.12
C ILE A 56 -6.49 8.68 -6.30
N ASN A 57 -7.48 9.57 -6.42
CA ASN A 57 -8.83 9.27 -5.93
C ASN A 57 -9.43 8.14 -6.79
N PHE A 58 -9.48 6.92 -6.19
CA PHE A 58 -9.97 5.75 -6.91
C PHE A 58 -11.50 5.75 -6.95
N THR A 59 -12.06 5.91 -8.14
CA THR A 59 -13.49 5.97 -8.40
C THR A 59 -13.95 4.83 -9.28
N LYS A 60 -15.27 4.62 -9.41
CA LYS A 60 -15.85 3.68 -10.39
C LYS A 60 -15.46 4.06 -11.82
N TYR A 61 -15.30 5.35 -12.11
CA TYR A 61 -14.79 5.82 -13.41
C TYR A 61 -13.36 5.31 -13.63
N PHE A 62 -12.45 5.54 -12.68
CA PHE A 62 -11.06 5.08 -12.78
C PHE A 62 -10.97 3.55 -12.90
N ALA A 63 -11.82 2.82 -12.18
CA ALA A 63 -11.88 1.35 -12.25
C ALA A 63 -12.29 0.80 -13.63
N ASN A 64 -12.90 1.63 -14.48
CA ASN A 64 -13.31 1.26 -15.84
C ASN A 64 -12.28 1.64 -16.92
N ILE A 65 -11.19 2.29 -16.58
CA ILE A 65 -10.09 2.59 -17.51
C ILE A 65 -9.42 1.27 -17.92
N THR A 66 -9.28 1.04 -19.22
CA THR A 66 -8.64 -0.17 -19.74
C THR A 66 -7.13 -0.17 -19.45
N ALA A 67 -6.47 -1.30 -19.61
CA ALA A 67 -5.02 -1.39 -19.42
C ALA A 67 -4.28 -0.48 -20.43
N GLU A 68 -4.73 -0.46 -21.68
CA GLU A 68 -4.17 0.36 -22.75
C GLU A 68 -4.35 1.86 -22.49
N GLU A 69 -5.55 2.27 -22.07
CA GLU A 69 -5.82 3.67 -21.70
C GLU A 69 -4.99 4.11 -20.50
N PHE A 70 -4.86 3.27 -19.49
CA PHE A 70 -4.03 3.56 -18.32
C PHE A 70 -2.57 3.79 -18.72
N VAL A 71 -2.01 2.91 -19.54
CA VAL A 71 -0.62 3.04 -20.00
C VAL A 71 -0.46 4.26 -20.88
N LYS A 72 -1.28 4.42 -21.91
CA LYS A 72 -1.13 5.50 -22.88
C LYS A 72 -1.39 6.87 -22.26
N ASN A 73 -2.52 7.03 -21.57
CA ASN A 73 -2.94 8.36 -21.12
C ASN A 73 -2.26 8.79 -19.83
N ILE A 74 -2.08 7.86 -18.87
CA ILE A 74 -1.53 8.20 -17.55
C ILE A 74 -0.02 8.01 -17.54
N LEU A 75 0.48 6.80 -17.80
CA LEU A 75 1.91 6.53 -17.66
C LEU A 75 2.74 7.24 -18.74
N CYS A 76 2.29 7.19 -19.98
CA CYS A 76 3.02 7.75 -21.13
C CYS A 76 2.80 9.26 -21.25
N ASN A 77 1.54 9.68 -21.48
CA ASN A 77 1.25 11.08 -21.85
C ASN A 77 1.29 12.04 -20.64
N SER A 78 0.71 11.64 -19.49
CA SER A 78 0.63 12.53 -18.34
C SER A 78 1.88 12.51 -17.48
N LEU A 79 2.46 11.34 -17.25
CA LEU A 79 3.62 11.20 -16.36
C LEU A 79 4.97 11.12 -17.09
N GLY A 80 4.98 10.81 -18.37
CA GLY A 80 6.22 10.69 -19.15
C GLY A 80 7.17 9.65 -18.57
N VAL A 81 6.64 8.54 -18.06
CA VAL A 81 7.39 7.51 -17.36
C VAL A 81 8.54 6.99 -18.22
N LYS A 82 9.71 6.78 -17.63
CA LYS A 82 10.88 6.20 -18.30
C LYS A 82 11.15 4.77 -17.83
N GLU A 83 10.81 4.47 -16.60
CA GLU A 83 11.04 3.15 -16.01
C GLU A 83 9.99 2.85 -14.95
N ILE A 84 9.46 1.62 -14.94
CA ILE A 84 8.47 1.15 -13.98
C ILE A 84 8.98 -0.07 -13.25
N PHE A 85 8.70 -0.15 -11.95
CA PHE A 85 9.00 -1.28 -11.09
C PHE A 85 7.69 -1.85 -10.55
N ILE A 86 7.42 -3.11 -10.81
CA ILE A 86 6.20 -3.82 -10.39
C ILE A 86 6.55 -5.18 -9.79
N GLY A 87 5.69 -5.70 -8.93
CA GLY A 87 5.78 -7.10 -8.50
C GLY A 87 5.34 -8.07 -9.60
N HIS A 88 5.78 -9.32 -9.52
CA HIS A 88 5.47 -10.37 -10.49
C HIS A 88 3.96 -10.64 -10.66
N ASN A 89 3.16 -10.38 -9.61
CA ASN A 89 1.71 -10.58 -9.59
C ASN A 89 0.90 -9.29 -9.82
N TYR A 90 1.54 -8.24 -10.34
CA TYR A 90 0.90 -6.96 -10.59
C TYR A 90 -0.15 -7.09 -11.70
N LEU A 91 -1.38 -6.65 -11.38
CA LEU A 91 -2.48 -6.60 -12.34
C LEU A 91 -3.13 -5.22 -12.29
N PHE A 92 -3.46 -4.66 -13.45
CA PHE A 92 -3.99 -3.31 -13.58
C PHE A 92 -5.09 -3.18 -14.64
N GLY A 93 -5.67 -1.99 -14.76
CA GLY A 93 -6.74 -1.70 -15.71
C GLY A 93 -8.06 -2.38 -15.37
N LYS A 94 -9.07 -2.14 -16.18
CA LYS A 94 -10.43 -2.68 -16.01
C LYS A 94 -10.43 -4.19 -15.92
N GLY A 95 -11.07 -4.70 -14.86
CA GLY A 95 -11.17 -6.13 -14.60
C GLY A 95 -9.82 -6.82 -14.36
N ARG A 96 -8.75 -6.08 -14.02
CA ARG A 96 -7.40 -6.60 -13.82
C ARG A 96 -6.84 -7.34 -15.05
N LYS A 97 -7.21 -6.90 -16.26
CA LYS A 97 -6.78 -7.52 -17.52
C LYS A 97 -5.34 -7.14 -17.90
N GLY A 98 -4.79 -6.06 -17.35
CA GLY A 98 -3.39 -5.67 -17.55
C GLY A 98 -2.47 -6.62 -16.76
N THR A 99 -1.49 -7.21 -17.45
CA THR A 99 -0.46 -8.09 -16.89
C THR A 99 0.93 -7.46 -17.03
N PRO A 100 1.97 -7.98 -16.35
CA PRO A 100 3.34 -7.54 -16.59
C PRO A 100 3.78 -7.65 -18.06
N GLU A 101 3.34 -8.70 -18.75
CA GLU A 101 3.66 -8.92 -20.18
C GLU A 101 3.04 -7.83 -21.07
N LEU A 102 1.73 -7.57 -20.88
CA LEU A 102 1.04 -6.50 -21.59
C LEU A 102 1.67 -5.12 -21.27
N LEU A 103 2.05 -4.88 -20.01
CA LEU A 103 2.71 -3.63 -19.63
C LEU A 103 4.07 -3.47 -20.32
N ARG A 104 4.85 -4.56 -20.49
CA ARG A 104 6.11 -4.54 -21.23
C ARG A 104 5.89 -4.25 -22.72
N GLU A 105 4.89 -4.86 -23.32
CA GLU A 105 4.53 -4.63 -24.74
C GLU A 105 4.15 -3.16 -24.95
N LEU A 106 3.20 -2.65 -24.18
CA LEU A 106 2.76 -1.25 -24.26
C LEU A 106 3.88 -0.27 -23.91
N GLY A 107 4.73 -0.64 -22.94
CA GLY A 107 5.88 0.16 -22.53
C GLY A 107 6.90 0.37 -23.65
N ARG A 108 7.17 -0.65 -24.46
CA ARG A 108 8.03 -0.53 -25.64
C ARG A 108 7.49 0.52 -26.61
N ASN A 109 6.19 0.52 -26.84
CA ASN A 109 5.53 1.49 -27.74
C ASN A 109 5.57 2.92 -27.17
N CYS A 110 5.62 3.06 -25.84
CA CYS A 110 5.70 4.34 -25.13
C CYS A 110 7.13 4.78 -24.79
N GLY A 111 8.13 3.93 -25.02
CA GLY A 111 9.53 4.25 -24.77
C GLY A 111 9.92 4.18 -23.27
N PHE A 112 9.28 3.32 -22.46
CA PHE A 112 9.67 3.07 -21.08
C PHE A 112 10.00 1.60 -20.78
N LEU A 113 10.84 1.38 -19.79
CA LEU A 113 11.25 0.05 -19.34
C LEU A 113 10.33 -0.47 -18.23
N VAL A 114 10.12 -1.79 -18.19
CA VAL A 114 9.35 -2.46 -17.13
C VAL A 114 10.21 -3.48 -16.43
N ASN A 115 10.48 -3.25 -15.15
CA ASN A 115 11.19 -4.15 -14.25
C ASN A 115 10.19 -4.90 -13.39
N VAL A 116 10.20 -6.20 -13.49
CA VAL A 116 9.43 -7.08 -12.61
C VAL A 116 10.34 -7.52 -11.47
N ILE A 117 9.91 -7.22 -10.26
CA ILE A 117 10.65 -7.54 -9.04
C ILE A 117 10.20 -8.90 -8.54
N ASP A 118 11.16 -9.76 -8.28
CA ASP A 118 10.94 -11.07 -7.70
C ASP A 118 10.45 -10.98 -6.24
N GLU A 119 9.87 -12.06 -5.75
CA GLU A 119 9.43 -12.15 -4.36
C GLU A 119 10.62 -12.05 -3.40
N VAL A 120 10.49 -11.13 -2.45
CA VAL A 120 11.39 -11.07 -1.30
C VAL A 120 10.90 -12.05 -0.24
N LYS A 121 11.81 -12.87 0.30
CA LYS A 121 11.52 -13.81 1.39
C LYS A 121 12.24 -13.37 2.65
N ILE A 122 11.54 -13.40 3.76
CA ILE A 122 12.07 -13.20 5.11
C ILE A 122 11.91 -14.53 5.84
N ASN A 123 13.02 -15.15 6.24
CA ASN A 123 13.02 -16.48 6.87
C ASN A 123 12.21 -17.52 6.08
N ASN A 124 12.41 -17.58 4.75
CA ASN A 124 11.66 -18.43 3.81
C ASN A 124 10.16 -18.16 3.71
N ILE A 125 9.68 -17.04 4.26
CA ILE A 125 8.29 -16.62 4.21
C ILE A 125 8.18 -15.40 3.27
N THR A 126 7.30 -15.46 2.29
CA THR A 126 6.94 -14.30 1.47
C THR A 126 5.99 -13.39 2.24
N PRO A 127 6.40 -12.15 2.59
CA PRO A 127 5.50 -11.19 3.24
C PRO A 127 4.32 -10.86 2.31
N SER A 128 3.12 -10.87 2.86
CA SER A 128 1.93 -10.39 2.15
C SER A 128 1.00 -9.66 3.11
N SER A 129 0.30 -8.66 2.59
CA SER A 129 -0.67 -7.90 3.39
C SER A 129 -1.74 -8.81 4.02
N SER A 130 -2.17 -9.86 3.33
CA SER A 130 -3.16 -10.82 3.86
C SER A 130 -2.61 -11.61 5.04
N ARG A 131 -1.36 -12.10 4.94
CA ARG A 131 -0.70 -12.82 6.03
C ARG A 131 -0.50 -11.93 7.25
N ILE A 132 -0.01 -10.71 7.03
CA ILE A 132 0.21 -9.74 8.11
C ILE A 132 -1.10 -9.41 8.82
N ARG A 133 -2.20 -9.18 8.08
CA ARG A 133 -3.53 -8.99 8.69
C ARG A 133 -3.95 -10.16 9.58
N THR A 134 -3.76 -11.38 9.10
CA THR A 134 -4.08 -12.59 9.86
C THR A 134 -3.27 -12.67 11.16
N LEU A 135 -1.98 -12.34 11.12
CA LEU A 135 -1.13 -12.35 12.31
C LEU A 135 -1.59 -11.30 13.32
N ILE A 136 -1.84 -10.07 12.88
CA ILE A 136 -2.32 -9.00 13.75
C ILE A 136 -3.68 -9.36 14.37
N THR A 137 -4.63 -9.86 13.57
CA THR A 137 -5.96 -10.28 14.06
C THR A 137 -5.87 -11.42 15.07
N LYS A 138 -4.80 -12.20 15.08
CA LYS A 138 -4.54 -13.28 16.04
C LYS A 138 -3.67 -12.84 17.22
N GLY A 139 -3.41 -11.57 17.41
CA GLY A 139 -2.52 -11.07 18.45
C GLY A 139 -1.03 -11.37 18.25
N LYS A 140 -0.64 -12.00 17.12
CA LYS A 140 0.75 -12.38 16.82
C LYS A 140 1.57 -11.22 16.29
N VAL A 141 1.67 -10.16 17.06
CA VAL A 141 2.26 -8.88 16.64
C VAL A 141 3.75 -8.96 16.38
N ASP A 142 4.47 -9.81 17.11
CA ASP A 142 5.92 -10.02 16.88
C ASP A 142 6.20 -10.68 15.53
N GLU A 143 5.41 -11.73 15.18
CA GLU A 143 5.52 -12.37 13.87
C GLU A 143 5.14 -11.39 12.74
N ALA A 144 4.12 -10.55 12.96
CA ALA A 144 3.72 -9.50 12.01
C ALA A 144 4.84 -8.46 11.84
N SER A 145 5.47 -8.02 12.93
CA SER A 145 6.56 -7.05 12.93
C SER A 145 7.78 -7.56 12.18
N ALA A 146 8.12 -8.85 12.35
CA ALA A 146 9.21 -9.48 11.59
C ALA A 146 8.96 -9.44 10.07
N LEU A 147 7.71 -9.64 9.62
CA LEU A 147 7.35 -9.55 8.20
C LEU A 147 7.21 -8.11 7.69
N LEU A 148 6.84 -7.17 8.56
CA LEU A 148 6.76 -5.75 8.24
C LEU A 148 8.13 -5.06 8.18
N GLY A 149 9.15 -5.62 8.86
CA GLY A 149 10.43 -4.96 9.08
C GLY A 149 10.36 -3.75 10.03
N ARG A 150 9.24 -3.60 10.74
CA ARG A 150 8.96 -2.56 11.75
C ARG A 150 7.89 -3.02 12.72
N PHE A 151 7.78 -2.38 13.87
CA PHE A 151 6.65 -2.62 14.76
C PHE A 151 5.32 -2.22 14.09
N TYR A 152 4.28 -3.00 14.37
CA TYR A 152 2.93 -2.60 14.01
C TYR A 152 2.50 -1.49 14.97
N SER A 153 2.06 -0.37 14.44
CA SER A 153 1.64 0.80 15.22
C SER A 153 0.15 1.08 15.07
N VAL A 154 -0.44 1.56 16.16
CA VAL A 154 -1.80 2.10 16.18
C VAL A 154 -1.73 3.54 16.67
N GLU A 155 -2.14 4.47 15.84
CA GLU A 155 -2.20 5.90 16.18
C GLU A 155 -3.61 6.28 16.64
N GLY A 156 -3.72 7.13 17.64
CA GLY A 156 -5.01 7.64 18.08
C GLY A 156 -4.91 8.72 19.13
N ILE A 157 -6.06 9.25 19.49
CA ILE A 157 -6.20 10.28 20.51
C ILE A 157 -6.65 9.63 21.79
N VAL A 158 -5.93 9.93 22.89
CA VAL A 158 -6.35 9.48 24.21
C VAL A 158 -7.61 10.24 24.62
N VAL A 159 -8.66 9.51 24.91
CA VAL A 159 -9.96 10.07 25.32
C VAL A 159 -10.35 9.58 26.68
N GLU A 160 -11.16 10.37 27.38
CA GLU A 160 -11.67 10.00 28.69
C GLU A 160 -12.65 8.80 28.54
N GLY A 161 -12.41 7.75 29.31
CA GLY A 161 -13.27 6.58 29.33
C GLY A 161 -14.05 6.45 30.63
N ALA A 162 -14.74 5.34 30.81
CA ALA A 162 -15.57 5.05 31.98
C ALA A 162 -14.77 4.85 33.31
N LYS A 163 -13.46 5.10 33.31
CA LYS A 163 -12.55 4.99 34.49
C LYS A 163 -12.58 3.64 35.22
N ARG A 164 -13.09 2.57 34.56
CA ARG A 164 -13.27 1.24 35.17
C ARG A 164 -11.96 0.65 35.68
N GLY A 165 -10.86 0.82 34.97
CA GLY A 165 -9.54 0.32 35.37
C GLY A 165 -9.08 0.93 36.67
N LYS A 166 -9.27 2.24 36.88
CA LYS A 166 -8.93 2.93 38.10
C LYS A 166 -9.83 2.50 39.28
N ILE A 167 -11.14 2.32 39.02
CA ILE A 167 -12.12 1.98 40.07
C ILE A 167 -12.00 0.50 40.48
N ILE A 168 -11.84 -0.42 39.53
CA ILE A 168 -11.88 -1.88 39.82
C ILE A 168 -10.49 -2.45 40.09
N LEU A 169 -9.46 -2.00 39.31
CA LEU A 169 -8.13 -2.60 39.34
C LEU A 169 -7.05 -1.68 39.94
N ASN A 170 -7.44 -0.46 40.34
CA ASN A 170 -6.52 0.61 40.77
C ASN A 170 -5.38 0.89 39.75
N VAL A 171 -5.60 0.59 38.46
CA VAL A 171 -4.67 0.84 37.37
C VAL A 171 -5.29 1.84 36.43
N PRO A 172 -4.65 2.99 36.18
CA PRO A 172 -5.14 3.94 35.21
C PRO A 172 -5.03 3.33 33.79
N THR A 173 -6.15 3.29 33.06
CA THR A 173 -6.20 2.85 31.67
C THR A 173 -6.48 4.03 30.76
N ALA A 174 -5.85 4.05 29.59
CA ALA A 174 -6.12 5.02 28.54
C ALA A 174 -7.06 4.41 27.51
N ASN A 175 -8.11 5.14 27.13
CA ASN A 175 -8.92 4.77 25.96
C ASN A 175 -8.38 5.50 24.75
N LEU A 176 -8.20 4.77 23.66
CA LEU A 176 -7.64 5.29 22.43
C LEU A 176 -8.74 5.35 21.34
N LEU A 177 -9.05 6.55 20.89
CA LEU A 177 -9.86 6.74 19.67
C LEU A 177 -8.93 6.70 18.47
N THR A 178 -9.06 5.68 17.63
CA THR A 178 -8.17 5.45 16.49
C THR A 178 -8.90 5.39 15.17
N ALA A 179 -8.23 5.83 14.09
CA ALA A 179 -8.65 5.64 12.70
C ALA A 179 -8.10 4.33 12.09
N ASN A 180 -7.27 3.57 12.82
CA ASN A 180 -6.79 2.29 12.35
C ASN A 180 -7.94 1.29 12.25
N GLU A 181 -8.09 0.65 11.08
CA GLU A 181 -9.15 -0.32 10.82
C GLU A 181 -8.85 -1.70 11.38
N LEU A 182 -7.58 -1.99 11.62
CA LEU A 182 -7.09 -3.27 12.11
C LEU A 182 -6.45 -3.08 13.48
N LEU A 183 -6.96 -3.83 14.45
CA LEU A 183 -6.41 -3.86 15.80
C LEU A 183 -6.01 -5.29 16.14
N PRO A 184 -4.93 -5.50 16.91
CA PRO A 184 -4.60 -6.80 17.48
C PRO A 184 -5.74 -7.29 18.37
N SER A 185 -6.03 -8.61 18.32
CA SER A 185 -6.86 -9.22 19.36
C SER A 185 -6.02 -9.54 20.60
N ASP A 186 -6.70 -9.68 21.72
CA ASP A 186 -6.13 -10.17 22.97
C ASP A 186 -5.65 -11.63 22.84
#